data_f166d142d3768d2c152d6a2991973acc
#
_entry.id   f166d142d3768d2c152d6a2991973acc
#
_cell.length_a   1.000
_cell.length_b   1.000
_cell.length_c   1.000
_cell.angle_alpha   90.00
_cell.angle_beta   90.00
_cell.angle_gamma   90.00
#
_symmetry.space_group_name_H-M   'P 1'
#
loop_
_entity.id
_entity.type
_entity.pdbx_description
1 polymer ?
#
loop_
_entity_poly.entity_id
_entity_poly.type
_entity_poly.pdbx_seq_one_letter_code
_entity_poly.pdbx_strand_id
1 'polypeptide(L)'
;MKKFLLTLLFSLCLSFPAFANVSLLYDVEQSYQNMKNFKAEFNQELFHRESNTTQKRTGSIEFMPQTFIFWETNAPDKELIVCNEKEVWNYLPDEELAYRYSPKVLETSHAILNVITGQAKLEDNFEMEFISEDKTKNTAEFILYPIEANPQMVEVTLTINTKDKHIQKIVVLDFFGNLNTIEFTKFYENIKLTKSHFSIQLPKDVEIEDHFNDK
;
A
#
# COMPACT_ATOMS: atom_id res chain seq x y z
N MET A 1 45.67 44.10 -39.26
CA MET A 1 45.14 42.71 -39.14
C MET A 1 44.56 42.58 -37.76
N LYS A 2 43.21 42.68 -37.63
CA LYS A 2 42.50 42.55 -36.34
C LYS A 2 42.00 41.09 -36.28
N LYS A 3 42.47 40.32 -35.26
CA LYS A 3 42.01 38.97 -34.99
C LYS A 3 40.72 39.07 -34.19
N PHE A 4 39.61 38.63 -34.76
CA PHE A 4 38.32 38.43 -34.08
C PHE A 4 38.38 37.10 -33.30
N LEU A 5 38.32 37.20 -31.99
CA LEU A 5 38.20 36.03 -31.09
C LEU A 5 36.72 35.75 -30.88
N LEU A 6 36.21 34.71 -31.53
CA LEU A 6 34.83 34.24 -31.39
C LEU A 6 34.73 33.32 -30.16
N THR A 7 34.22 33.87 -29.04
CA THR A 7 33.98 33.10 -27.82
C THR A 7 32.65 32.36 -27.97
N LEU A 8 32.71 31.05 -28.18
CA LEU A 8 31.56 30.16 -28.21
C LEU A 8 31.09 29.94 -26.75
N LEU A 9 29.98 30.59 -26.37
CA LEU A 9 29.34 30.37 -25.08
C LEU A 9 28.53 29.05 -25.17
N PHE A 10 29.09 27.97 -24.63
CA PHE A 10 28.40 26.67 -24.50
C PHE A 10 27.44 26.79 -23.29
N SER A 11 26.16 27.07 -23.58
CA SER A 11 25.11 27.08 -22.60
C SER A 11 24.84 25.63 -22.16
N LEU A 12 25.35 25.24 -21.00
CA LEU A 12 25.07 23.97 -20.35
C LEU A 12 23.64 24.02 -19.77
N CYS A 13 22.65 23.57 -20.53
CA CYS A 13 21.32 23.33 -20.00
C CYS A 13 21.41 22.14 -19.04
N LEU A 14 21.60 22.43 -17.74
CA LEU A 14 21.38 21.47 -16.67
C LEU A 14 19.88 21.21 -16.59
N SER A 15 19.41 20.14 -17.23
CA SER A 15 18.11 19.58 -17.00
C SER A 15 18.08 18.96 -15.58
N PHE A 16 17.38 19.59 -14.65
CA PHE A 16 17.02 19.05 -13.35
C PHE A 16 15.57 18.52 -13.39
N PRO A 17 15.28 17.29 -13.86
CA PRO A 17 13.94 16.77 -13.78
C PRO A 17 13.70 15.83 -12.58
N ALA A 18 14.75 15.35 -11.88
CA ALA A 18 14.60 14.26 -10.93
C ALA A 18 14.00 14.66 -9.57
N PHE A 19 14.25 15.87 -9.08
CA PHE A 19 13.82 16.27 -7.72
C PHE A 19 12.35 16.70 -7.63
N ALA A 20 11.75 17.19 -8.70
CA ALA A 20 10.37 17.70 -8.67
C ALA A 20 9.32 16.56 -8.56
N ASN A 21 9.65 15.36 -8.99
CA ASN A 21 8.69 14.25 -9.07
C ASN A 21 8.59 13.47 -7.76
N VAL A 22 9.65 13.35 -6.97
CA VAL A 22 9.63 12.69 -5.66
C VAL A 22 8.78 13.49 -4.65
N SER A 23 8.66 14.82 -4.83
CA SER A 23 7.78 15.64 -3.98
C SER A 23 6.32 15.19 -3.98
N LEU A 24 5.84 14.55 -5.05
CA LEU A 24 4.48 14.02 -5.10
C LEU A 24 4.27 12.89 -4.07
N LEU A 25 5.26 12.03 -3.85
CA LEU A 25 5.16 10.97 -2.81
C LEU A 25 5.05 11.57 -1.41
N TYR A 26 5.80 12.64 -1.12
CA TYR A 26 5.67 13.37 0.14
C TYR A 26 4.30 14.03 0.29
N ASP A 27 3.75 14.58 -0.80
CA ASP A 27 2.40 15.14 -0.80
C ASP A 27 1.34 14.05 -0.50
N VAL A 28 1.51 12.85 -1.07
CA VAL A 28 0.65 11.69 -0.80
C VAL A 28 0.79 11.27 0.66
N GLU A 29 2.01 11.11 1.17
CA GLU A 29 2.25 10.77 2.58
C GLU A 29 1.59 11.79 3.51
N GLN A 30 1.76 13.09 3.26
CA GLN A 30 1.11 14.15 4.02
C GLN A 30 -0.42 14.10 3.92
N SER A 31 -0.98 13.75 2.75
CA SER A 31 -2.42 13.55 2.58
C SER A 31 -2.94 12.46 3.49
N TYR A 32 -2.27 11.28 3.52
CA TYR A 32 -2.65 10.17 4.38
C TYR A 32 -2.47 10.48 5.87
N GLN A 33 -1.40 11.18 6.26
CA GLN A 33 -1.18 11.60 7.66
C GLN A 33 -2.24 12.58 8.17
N ASN A 34 -2.77 13.44 7.30
CA ASN A 34 -3.80 14.42 7.64
C ASN A 34 -5.22 13.84 7.56
N MET A 35 -5.38 12.68 6.95
CA MET A 35 -6.66 12.02 6.77
C MET A 35 -7.16 11.41 8.06
N LYS A 36 -8.41 11.68 8.46
CA LYS A 36 -8.99 11.08 9.67
C LYS A 36 -9.27 9.60 9.50
N ASN A 37 -9.69 9.20 8.35
CA ASN A 37 -9.96 7.83 7.94
C ASN A 37 -10.26 7.77 6.45
N PHE A 38 -10.24 6.56 5.89
CA PHE A 38 -10.77 6.32 4.55
C PHE A 38 -11.46 4.97 4.44
N LYS A 39 -12.25 4.83 3.39
CA LYS A 39 -12.74 3.57 2.84
C LYS A 39 -12.36 3.49 1.37
N ALA A 40 -11.87 2.34 0.94
CA ALA A 40 -11.61 2.07 -0.47
C ALA A 40 -12.17 0.71 -0.87
N GLU A 41 -12.71 0.62 -2.10
CA GLU A 41 -13.01 -0.66 -2.75
C GLU A 41 -11.81 -1.05 -3.60
N PHE A 42 -11.50 -2.34 -3.67
CA PHE A 42 -10.34 -2.81 -4.43
C PHE A 42 -10.62 -4.05 -5.28
N ASN A 43 -9.85 -4.17 -6.35
CA ASN A 43 -9.55 -5.40 -7.04
C ASN A 43 -8.15 -5.84 -6.65
N GLN A 44 -7.95 -7.12 -6.35
CA GLN A 44 -6.65 -7.69 -6.03
C GLN A 44 -6.36 -8.87 -6.95
N GLU A 45 -5.12 -8.95 -7.43
CA GLU A 45 -4.60 -10.08 -8.19
C GLU A 45 -3.35 -10.63 -7.49
N LEU A 46 -3.38 -11.91 -7.14
CA LEU A 46 -2.26 -12.64 -6.56
C LEU A 46 -1.70 -13.58 -7.65
N PHE A 47 -0.56 -13.21 -8.21
CA PHE A 47 0.14 -14.04 -9.17
C PHE A 47 1.22 -14.88 -8.48
N HIS A 48 1.14 -16.18 -8.63
CA HIS A 48 2.14 -17.14 -8.14
C HIS A 48 3.03 -17.59 -9.28
N ARG A 49 4.29 -17.21 -9.22
CA ARG A 49 5.27 -17.47 -10.27
C ARG A 49 5.52 -18.96 -10.51
N GLU A 50 5.67 -19.74 -9.45
CA GLU A 50 5.99 -21.17 -9.53
C GLU A 50 4.89 -21.96 -10.24
N SER A 51 3.63 -21.77 -9.86
CA SER A 51 2.47 -22.41 -10.48
C SER A 51 1.96 -21.72 -11.74
N ASN A 52 2.45 -20.49 -12.02
CA ASN A 52 1.97 -19.62 -13.10
C ASN A 52 0.43 -19.42 -13.05
N THR A 53 -0.10 -19.25 -11.84
CA THR A 53 -1.53 -19.04 -11.60
C THR A 53 -1.80 -17.65 -11.06
N THR A 54 -2.99 -17.12 -11.35
CA THR A 54 -3.46 -15.84 -10.79
C THR A 54 -4.79 -16.05 -10.10
N GLN A 55 -4.85 -15.70 -8.83
CA GLN A 55 -6.09 -15.60 -8.06
C GLN A 55 -6.57 -14.15 -8.08
N LYS A 56 -7.85 -13.94 -8.42
CA LYS A 56 -8.49 -12.62 -8.39
C LYS A 56 -9.40 -12.53 -7.18
N ARG A 57 -9.31 -11.39 -6.48
CA ARG A 57 -10.10 -11.07 -5.30
C ARG A 57 -10.72 -9.70 -5.44
N THR A 58 -11.85 -9.48 -4.78
CA THR A 58 -12.48 -8.16 -4.67
C THR A 58 -12.88 -7.90 -3.23
N GLY A 59 -12.82 -6.65 -2.81
CA GLY A 59 -13.15 -6.35 -1.43
C GLY A 59 -13.14 -4.85 -1.13
N SER A 60 -13.09 -4.54 0.15
CA SER A 60 -12.94 -3.18 0.64
C SER A 60 -11.99 -3.12 1.84
N ILE A 61 -11.37 -1.97 1.99
CA ILE A 61 -10.60 -1.63 3.19
C ILE A 61 -11.21 -0.38 3.81
N GLU A 62 -11.35 -0.38 5.12
CA GLU A 62 -11.62 0.79 5.94
C GLU A 62 -10.46 0.97 6.91
N PHE A 63 -9.97 2.19 6.99
CA PHE A 63 -8.80 2.54 7.78
C PHE A 63 -9.05 3.77 8.64
N MET A 64 -8.54 3.74 9.85
CA MET A 64 -8.41 4.90 10.73
C MET A 64 -7.03 4.87 11.39
N PRO A 65 -6.33 6.01 11.56
CA PRO A 65 -5.01 6.07 12.19
C PRO A 65 -4.93 5.34 13.53
N GLN A 66 -3.72 4.92 13.94
CA GLN A 66 -3.42 4.13 15.13
C GLN A 66 -3.78 2.64 14.98
N THR A 67 -3.55 2.04 13.81
CA THR A 67 -3.71 0.59 13.55
C THR A 67 -5.16 0.06 13.42
N PHE A 68 -6.14 0.92 13.20
CA PHE A 68 -7.50 0.47 12.96
C PHE A 68 -7.70 0.11 11.48
N ILE A 69 -7.81 -1.17 11.18
CA ILE A 69 -8.02 -1.68 9.83
C ILE A 69 -9.21 -2.65 9.84
N PHE A 70 -10.09 -2.51 8.87
CA PHE A 70 -11.13 -3.45 8.55
C PHE A 70 -10.98 -3.78 7.06
N TRP A 71 -10.40 -4.93 6.77
CA TRP A 71 -10.21 -5.45 5.43
C TRP A 71 -11.18 -6.58 5.20
N GLU A 72 -12.01 -6.46 4.18
CA GLU A 72 -12.99 -7.46 3.81
C GLU A 72 -12.75 -7.89 2.36
N THR A 73 -12.46 -9.18 2.16
CA THR A 73 -12.47 -9.84 0.86
C THR A 73 -13.84 -10.49 0.67
N ASN A 74 -14.51 -10.17 -0.45
CA ASN A 74 -15.86 -10.62 -0.73
C ASN A 74 -15.88 -11.83 -1.68
N ALA A 75 -14.87 -11.96 -2.55
CA ALA A 75 -14.77 -13.00 -3.56
C ALA A 75 -13.30 -13.31 -3.90
N PRO A 76 -12.97 -14.56 -4.31
CA PRO A 76 -13.87 -15.70 -4.41
C PRO A 76 -14.30 -16.25 -3.04
N ASP A 77 -13.36 -16.32 -2.08
CA ASP A 77 -13.59 -16.80 -0.73
C ASP A 77 -13.66 -15.59 0.22
N LYS A 78 -14.54 -15.64 1.18
CA LYS A 78 -14.69 -14.57 2.15
C LYS A 78 -13.54 -14.58 3.15
N GLU A 79 -12.97 -13.41 3.41
CA GLU A 79 -11.94 -13.21 4.42
C GLU A 79 -12.15 -11.85 5.08
N LEU A 80 -11.99 -11.81 6.40
CA LEU A 80 -12.13 -10.60 7.18
C LEU A 80 -10.92 -10.43 8.07
N ILE A 81 -10.14 -9.35 7.84
CA ILE A 81 -9.04 -8.98 8.71
C ILE A 81 -9.44 -7.72 9.49
N VAL A 82 -9.45 -7.83 10.80
CA VAL A 82 -9.81 -6.73 11.70
C VAL A 82 -8.66 -6.46 12.65
N CYS A 83 -8.13 -5.24 12.56
CA CYS A 83 -7.03 -4.80 13.41
C CYS A 83 -7.49 -3.64 14.31
N ASN A 84 -7.09 -3.68 15.57
CA ASN A 84 -7.26 -2.60 16.51
C ASN A 84 -6.08 -2.53 17.51
N GLU A 85 -6.13 -1.62 18.48
CA GLU A 85 -5.06 -1.40 19.46
C GLU A 85 -4.75 -2.65 20.34
N LYS A 86 -5.65 -3.64 20.38
CA LYS A 86 -5.55 -4.79 21.30
C LYS A 86 -5.19 -6.08 20.59
N GLU A 87 -5.69 -6.29 19.37
CA GLU A 87 -5.64 -7.57 18.71
C GLU A 87 -5.81 -7.43 17.19
N VAL A 88 -5.34 -8.44 16.49
CA VAL A 88 -5.54 -8.65 15.04
C VAL A 88 -6.28 -9.96 14.88
N TRP A 89 -7.36 -9.93 14.15
CA TRP A 89 -8.15 -11.09 13.76
C TRP A 89 -8.08 -11.31 12.26
N ASN A 90 -7.92 -12.57 11.86
CA ASN A 90 -8.18 -13.02 10.51
C ASN A 90 -9.27 -14.08 10.58
N TYR A 91 -10.45 -13.82 10.04
CA TYR A 91 -11.60 -14.69 10.06
C TYR A 91 -11.95 -15.17 8.64
N LEU A 92 -12.05 -16.46 8.50
CA LEU A 92 -12.39 -17.20 7.28
C LEU A 92 -13.81 -17.79 7.45
N PRO A 93 -14.86 -17.05 7.08
CA PRO A 93 -16.25 -17.47 7.32
C PRO A 93 -16.62 -18.81 6.70
N ASP A 94 -16.12 -19.11 5.50
CA ASP A 94 -16.43 -20.31 4.76
C ASP A 94 -15.75 -21.58 5.36
N GLU A 95 -14.70 -21.36 6.19
CA GLU A 95 -13.98 -22.41 6.92
C GLU A 95 -14.41 -22.49 8.40
N GLU A 96 -15.27 -21.57 8.86
CA GLU A 96 -15.67 -21.43 10.28
C GLU A 96 -14.46 -21.29 11.21
N LEU A 97 -13.37 -20.66 10.73
CA LEU A 97 -12.07 -20.55 11.41
C LEU A 97 -11.66 -19.10 11.59
N ALA A 98 -11.15 -18.77 12.77
CA ALA A 98 -10.60 -17.46 13.07
C ALA A 98 -9.22 -17.58 13.73
N TYR A 99 -8.27 -16.80 13.23
CA TYR A 99 -6.94 -16.65 13.83
C TYR A 99 -6.88 -15.35 14.62
N ARG A 100 -6.31 -15.43 15.80
CA ARG A 100 -6.08 -14.26 16.66
C ARG A 100 -4.61 -14.03 16.89
N TYR A 101 -4.15 -12.78 16.67
CA TYR A 101 -2.76 -12.39 16.83
C TYR A 101 -2.61 -11.15 17.71
N SER A 102 -1.44 -10.98 18.30
CA SER A 102 -1.02 -9.71 18.90
C SER A 102 -0.85 -8.62 17.84
N PRO A 103 -1.12 -7.34 18.15
CA PRO A 103 -0.87 -6.22 17.22
C PRO A 103 0.58 -6.14 16.73
N LYS A 104 1.53 -6.74 17.44
CA LYS A 104 2.95 -6.80 17.03
C LYS A 104 3.16 -7.50 15.68
N VAL A 105 2.23 -8.36 15.26
CA VAL A 105 2.30 -9.01 13.94
C VAL A 105 2.30 -7.98 12.81
N LEU A 106 1.69 -6.81 13.02
CA LEU A 106 1.67 -5.72 12.04
C LEU A 106 3.05 -5.08 11.83
N GLU A 107 3.94 -5.16 12.81
CA GLU A 107 5.30 -4.59 12.72
C GLU A 107 6.18 -5.40 11.75
N THR A 108 5.93 -6.71 11.64
CA THR A 108 6.79 -7.63 10.89
C THR A 108 6.18 -8.16 9.60
N SER A 109 4.86 -8.27 9.52
CA SER A 109 4.20 -9.05 8.47
C SER A 109 3.41 -8.24 7.44
N HIS A 110 3.21 -6.93 7.65
CA HIS A 110 2.23 -6.17 6.88
C HIS A 110 2.82 -4.93 6.20
N ALA A 111 4.01 -5.07 5.60
CA ALA A 111 4.65 -3.98 4.87
C ALA A 111 3.71 -3.33 3.82
N ILE A 112 2.90 -4.15 3.13
CA ILE A 112 1.92 -3.64 2.18
C ILE A 112 0.82 -2.81 2.86
N LEU A 113 0.32 -3.23 4.02
CA LEU A 113 -0.69 -2.46 4.75
C LEU A 113 -0.15 -1.11 5.19
N ASN A 114 1.11 -1.04 5.62
CA ASN A 114 1.75 0.22 5.99
C ASN A 114 1.88 1.17 4.80
N VAL A 115 2.15 0.65 3.61
CA VAL A 115 2.17 1.46 2.37
C VAL A 115 0.76 1.92 2.00
N ILE A 116 -0.23 0.99 1.99
CA ILE A 116 -1.63 1.29 1.64
C ILE A 116 -2.24 2.32 2.59
N THR A 117 -1.91 2.25 3.87
CA THR A 117 -2.47 3.13 4.91
C THR A 117 -1.68 4.43 5.08
N GLY A 118 -0.59 4.61 4.33
CA GLY A 118 0.29 5.77 4.46
C GLY A 118 1.04 5.84 5.80
N GLN A 119 1.14 4.71 6.51
CA GLN A 119 1.86 4.63 7.79
C GLN A 119 3.36 4.38 7.60
N ALA A 120 3.78 3.89 6.45
CA ALA A 120 5.19 3.82 6.10
C ALA A 120 5.74 5.24 5.92
N LYS A 121 6.78 5.61 6.65
CA LYS A 121 7.60 6.76 6.30
C LYS A 121 8.45 6.37 5.11
N LEU A 122 8.09 6.90 3.95
CA LEU A 122 8.66 6.44 2.69
C LEU A 122 10.17 6.65 2.65
N GLU A 123 10.67 7.83 3.04
CA GLU A 123 12.09 8.17 3.03
C GLU A 123 12.95 7.35 4.00
N ASP A 124 12.37 6.92 5.13
CA ASP A 124 13.08 6.14 6.15
C ASP A 124 13.15 4.66 5.79
N ASN A 125 12.26 4.18 4.90
CA ASN A 125 12.07 2.76 4.63
C ASN A 125 12.37 2.35 3.18
N PHE A 126 12.40 3.32 2.24
CA PHE A 126 12.53 3.01 0.81
C PHE A 126 13.47 3.96 0.09
N GLU A 127 14.26 3.40 -0.83
CA GLU A 127 14.80 4.14 -1.96
C GLU A 127 13.70 4.29 -3.00
N MET A 128 13.53 5.52 -3.54
CA MET A 128 12.39 5.89 -4.39
C MET A 128 12.85 6.30 -5.77
N GLU A 129 12.26 5.72 -6.81
CA GLU A 129 12.52 6.05 -8.20
C GLU A 129 11.24 6.51 -8.91
N PHE A 130 11.30 7.66 -9.57
CA PHE A 130 10.22 8.12 -10.44
C PHE A 130 10.35 7.45 -11.81
N ILE A 131 9.27 6.84 -12.31
CA ILE A 131 9.26 6.13 -13.57
C ILE A 131 8.60 6.96 -14.67
N SER A 132 7.36 7.39 -14.45
CA SER A 132 6.59 8.09 -15.49
C SER A 132 5.43 8.92 -14.93
N GLU A 133 4.94 9.86 -15.74
CA GLU A 133 3.69 10.59 -15.49
C GLU A 133 2.83 10.54 -16.74
N ASP A 134 1.57 10.14 -16.58
CA ASP A 134 0.53 10.24 -17.61
C ASP A 134 -0.44 11.37 -17.24
N LYS A 135 -0.23 12.54 -17.84
CA LYS A 135 -1.07 13.72 -17.60
C LYS A 135 -2.51 13.56 -18.09
N THR A 136 -2.74 12.66 -19.06
CA THR A 136 -4.10 12.43 -19.58
C THR A 136 -4.94 11.63 -18.62
N LYS A 137 -4.31 10.73 -17.86
CA LYS A 137 -4.95 9.92 -16.81
C LYS A 137 -4.82 10.53 -15.42
N ASN A 138 -4.03 11.61 -15.26
CA ASN A 138 -3.63 12.18 -13.98
C ASN A 138 -2.97 11.13 -13.07
N THR A 139 -2.03 10.35 -13.61
CA THR A 139 -1.30 9.33 -12.86
C THR A 139 0.20 9.53 -12.95
N ALA A 140 0.90 9.21 -11.88
CA ALA A 140 2.36 9.08 -11.84
C ALA A 140 2.74 7.72 -11.26
N GLU A 141 3.84 7.15 -11.75
CA GLU A 141 4.32 5.83 -11.36
C GLU A 141 5.70 5.93 -10.73
N PHE A 142 5.87 5.22 -9.62
CA PHE A 142 7.09 5.17 -8.83
C PHE A 142 7.44 3.72 -8.50
N ILE A 143 8.74 3.44 -8.39
CA ILE A 143 9.23 2.20 -7.78
C ILE A 143 9.86 2.53 -6.43
N LEU A 144 9.57 1.70 -5.44
CA LEU A 144 10.11 1.77 -4.10
C LEU A 144 10.90 0.48 -3.82
N TYR A 145 12.15 0.63 -3.40
CA TYR A 145 13.00 -0.47 -2.99
C TYR A 145 13.20 -0.41 -1.48
N PRO A 146 12.79 -1.43 -0.70
CA PRO A 146 13.02 -1.44 0.74
C PRO A 146 14.51 -1.29 1.08
N ILE A 147 14.85 -0.37 1.99
CA ILE A 147 16.22 -0.19 2.50
C ILE A 147 16.66 -1.41 3.30
N GLU A 148 15.74 -1.93 4.14
CA GLU A 148 15.99 -3.19 4.85
C GLU A 148 15.45 -4.36 4.04
N ALA A 149 16.25 -5.42 3.93
CA ALA A 149 15.87 -6.60 3.17
C ALA A 149 14.60 -7.25 3.74
N ASN A 150 13.58 -7.39 2.91
CA ASN A 150 12.32 -8.02 3.25
C ASN A 150 11.94 -9.05 2.17
N PRO A 151 11.95 -10.36 2.49
CA PRO A 151 11.61 -11.39 1.50
C PRO A 151 10.18 -11.29 0.96
N GLN A 152 9.26 -10.70 1.71
CA GLN A 152 7.85 -10.53 1.30
C GLN A 152 7.64 -9.30 0.40
N MET A 153 8.67 -8.44 0.28
CA MET A 153 8.58 -7.20 -0.47
C MET A 153 9.97 -6.75 -0.91
N VAL A 154 10.39 -7.15 -2.11
CA VAL A 154 11.68 -6.73 -2.67
C VAL A 154 11.55 -5.48 -3.54
N GLU A 155 10.36 -5.22 -4.05
CA GLU A 155 10.03 -4.05 -4.86
C GLU A 155 8.55 -3.72 -4.72
N VAL A 156 8.23 -2.45 -4.71
CA VAL A 156 6.84 -1.96 -4.73
C VAL A 156 6.69 -0.94 -5.86
N THR A 157 5.80 -1.21 -6.80
CA THR A 157 5.38 -0.20 -7.79
C THR A 157 4.11 0.49 -7.29
N LEU A 158 4.15 1.83 -7.21
CA LEU A 158 3.01 2.66 -6.86
C LEU A 158 2.52 3.45 -8.07
N THR A 159 1.22 3.39 -8.35
CA THR A 159 0.54 4.34 -9.22
C THR A 159 -0.25 5.32 -8.36
N ILE A 160 0.08 6.60 -8.47
CA ILE A 160 -0.51 7.69 -7.71
C ILE A 160 -1.47 8.48 -8.60
N ASN A 161 -2.65 8.81 -8.09
CA ASN A 161 -3.49 9.84 -8.69
C ASN A 161 -2.90 11.22 -8.35
N THR A 162 -2.42 11.94 -9.36
CA THR A 162 -1.70 13.23 -9.17
C THR A 162 -2.63 14.37 -8.77
N LYS A 163 -3.94 14.25 -9.06
CA LYS A 163 -4.94 15.26 -8.74
C LYS A 163 -5.44 15.12 -7.30
N ASP A 164 -5.82 13.90 -6.93
CA ASP A 164 -6.46 13.61 -5.65
C ASP A 164 -5.44 13.14 -4.59
N LYS A 165 -4.17 12.96 -4.99
CA LYS A 165 -3.04 12.60 -4.13
C LYS A 165 -3.29 11.36 -3.28
N HIS A 166 -3.91 10.34 -3.88
CA HIS A 166 -4.05 9.03 -3.26
C HIS A 166 -3.43 7.93 -4.12
N ILE A 167 -3.10 6.83 -3.48
CA ILE A 167 -2.60 5.63 -4.15
C ILE A 167 -3.76 5.02 -4.92
N GLN A 168 -3.57 4.83 -6.23
CA GLN A 168 -4.55 4.18 -7.09
C GLN A 168 -4.26 2.70 -7.28
N LYS A 169 -2.96 2.33 -7.37
CA LYS A 169 -2.54 0.95 -7.55
C LYS A 169 -1.23 0.68 -6.84
N ILE A 170 -1.11 -0.51 -6.28
CA ILE A 170 0.10 -1.04 -5.66
C ILE A 170 0.40 -2.39 -6.27
N VAL A 171 1.65 -2.62 -6.66
CA VAL A 171 2.16 -3.93 -7.05
C VAL A 171 3.34 -4.25 -6.15
N VAL A 172 3.26 -5.32 -5.40
CA VAL A 172 4.35 -5.83 -4.57
C VAL A 172 4.94 -7.06 -5.23
N LEU A 173 6.24 -7.02 -5.46
CA LEU A 173 7.04 -8.16 -5.89
C LEU A 173 7.73 -8.76 -4.65
N ASP A 174 7.57 -10.07 -4.44
CA ASP A 174 8.30 -10.79 -3.40
C ASP A 174 9.60 -11.43 -3.93
N PHE A 175 10.41 -11.97 -3.02
CA PHE A 175 11.68 -12.63 -3.35
C PHE A 175 11.52 -13.85 -4.29
N PHE A 176 10.38 -14.53 -4.25
CA PHE A 176 10.08 -15.69 -5.09
C PHE A 176 9.56 -15.30 -6.47
N GLY A 177 9.33 -14.00 -6.70
CA GLY A 177 8.80 -13.46 -7.95
C GLY A 177 7.28 -13.54 -8.04
N ASN A 178 6.57 -13.73 -6.93
CA ASN A 178 5.13 -13.57 -6.88
C ASN A 178 4.76 -12.07 -6.90
N LEU A 179 3.59 -11.77 -7.45
CA LEU A 179 3.07 -10.40 -7.48
C LEU A 179 1.75 -10.32 -6.71
N ASN A 180 1.66 -9.34 -5.83
CA ASN A 180 0.41 -8.94 -5.21
C ASN A 180 0.03 -7.56 -5.73
N THR A 181 -0.98 -7.51 -6.59
CA THR A 181 -1.49 -6.27 -7.19
C THR A 181 -2.80 -5.88 -6.54
N ILE A 182 -2.89 -4.65 -6.03
CA ILE A 182 -4.11 -4.06 -5.47
C ILE A 182 -4.41 -2.78 -6.24
N GLU A 183 -5.60 -2.70 -6.82
CA GLU A 183 -6.10 -1.52 -7.52
C GLU A 183 -7.35 -0.99 -6.80
N PHE A 184 -7.29 0.26 -6.33
CA PHE A 184 -8.41 0.93 -5.70
C PHE A 184 -9.35 1.47 -6.76
N THR A 185 -10.59 0.97 -6.76
CA THR A 185 -11.63 1.34 -7.74
C THR A 185 -12.46 2.51 -7.27
N LYS A 186 -12.61 2.67 -5.95
CA LYS A 186 -13.27 3.80 -5.31
C LYS A 186 -12.53 4.17 -4.05
N PHE A 187 -12.48 5.47 -3.75
CA PHE A 187 -11.81 6.00 -2.56
C PHE A 187 -12.67 7.09 -1.92
N TYR A 188 -12.91 6.96 -0.62
CA TYR A 188 -13.73 7.88 0.16
C TYR A 188 -12.99 8.28 1.41
N GLU A 189 -12.71 9.58 1.54
CA GLU A 189 -12.00 10.14 2.69
C GLU A 189 -12.96 10.64 3.76
N ASN A 190 -12.47 10.64 5.00
CA ASN A 190 -13.11 11.27 6.13
C ASN A 190 -14.59 10.88 6.32
N ILE A 191 -14.89 9.59 6.10
CA ILE A 191 -16.22 9.04 6.29
C ILE A 191 -16.57 8.93 7.77
N LYS A 192 -17.82 8.62 8.08
CA LYS A 192 -18.26 8.48 9.47
C LYS A 192 -17.91 7.10 10.02
N LEU A 193 -16.72 6.96 10.62
CA LEU A 193 -16.25 5.76 11.32
C LEU A 193 -16.06 6.02 12.81
N THR A 194 -16.23 4.96 13.62
CA THR A 194 -15.93 4.95 15.06
C THR A 194 -15.02 3.78 15.40
N LYS A 195 -14.27 3.87 16.50
CA LYS A 195 -13.40 2.76 16.95
C LYS A 195 -14.13 1.44 17.15
N SER A 196 -15.40 1.47 17.53
CA SER A 196 -16.22 0.28 17.72
C SER A 196 -16.49 -0.49 16.41
N HIS A 197 -16.34 0.16 15.26
CA HIS A 197 -16.45 -0.50 13.98
C HIS A 197 -15.34 -1.53 13.75
N PHE A 198 -14.17 -1.31 14.36
CA PHE A 198 -12.99 -2.17 14.23
C PHE A 198 -12.95 -3.26 15.34
N SER A 199 -14.08 -3.88 15.57
CA SER A 199 -14.23 -5.03 16.46
C SER A 199 -14.93 -6.15 15.72
N ILE A 200 -14.41 -7.38 15.86
CA ILE A 200 -15.03 -8.55 15.24
C ILE A 200 -16.09 -9.15 16.16
N GLN A 201 -17.17 -9.64 15.57
CA GLN A 201 -18.17 -10.46 16.24
C GLN A 201 -18.20 -11.82 15.57
N LEU A 202 -17.59 -12.81 16.22
CA LEU A 202 -17.54 -14.17 15.70
C LEU A 202 -18.82 -14.92 16.07
N PRO A 203 -19.36 -15.79 15.18
CA PRO A 203 -20.37 -16.78 15.52
C PRO A 203 -19.88 -17.72 16.63
N LYS A 204 -20.79 -18.39 17.33
CA LYS A 204 -20.45 -19.23 18.48
C LYS A 204 -19.69 -20.50 18.13
N ASP A 205 -19.88 -20.97 16.91
CA ASP A 205 -19.37 -22.27 16.43
C ASP A 205 -18.04 -22.14 15.66
N VAL A 206 -17.45 -20.91 15.65
CA VAL A 206 -16.17 -20.66 15.00
C VAL A 206 -15.03 -21.24 15.81
N GLU A 207 -14.18 -22.03 15.18
CA GLU A 207 -12.91 -22.47 15.75
C GLU A 207 -11.94 -21.29 15.86
N ILE A 208 -11.29 -21.14 17.00
CA ILE A 208 -10.33 -20.05 17.22
C ILE A 208 -8.95 -20.63 17.43
N GLU A 209 -8.02 -20.31 16.54
CA GLU A 209 -6.59 -20.53 16.70
C GLU A 209 -5.93 -19.27 17.29
N ASP A 210 -5.49 -19.37 18.55
CA ASP A 210 -4.95 -18.23 19.29
C ASP A 210 -3.42 -18.19 19.26
N HIS A 211 -2.87 -17.30 18.40
CA HIS A 211 -1.45 -17.02 18.24
C HIS A 211 -1.02 -15.72 18.94
N PHE A 212 -1.81 -15.23 19.89
CA PHE A 212 -1.59 -13.93 20.54
C PHE A 212 -0.25 -13.87 21.29
N ASN A 213 0.21 -14.99 21.83
CA ASN A 213 1.45 -15.09 22.62
C ASN A 213 2.61 -15.72 21.85
N ASP A 214 2.45 -16.04 20.58
CA ASP A 214 3.52 -16.60 19.77
C ASP A 214 4.62 -15.54 19.57
N LYS A 215 5.88 -16.01 19.59
CA LYS A 215 7.08 -15.17 19.52
C LYS A 215 7.66 -15.16 18.12
#